data_01388202a9b43b402989f0df5b32c24f
#
_entry.id   01388202a9b43b402989f0df5b32c24f
#
_cell.length_a   1.000
_cell.length_b   1.000
_cell.length_c   1.000
_cell.angle_alpha   90.00
_cell.angle_beta   90.00
_cell.angle_gamma   90.00
#
_symmetry.space_group_name_H-M   'P 1'
#
loop_
_entity.id
_entity.type
_entity.pdbx_description
1 polymer ?
#
loop_
_entity_poly.entity_id
_entity_poly.type
_entity_poly.pdbx_seq_one_letter_code
_entity_poly.pdbx_strand_id
1 'polypeptide(L)'
;MILAEKIIRLRKKHNLSQEELAERLNVSRQSVSKWEGAKAIPEMAKIVEMSKVFHVSTDYLLRDDIEEEDAASGPVYDEPREPVRRVDMEAANRFLDTNARQAPKLGAGVATFILSPLGVMLIGVYLATRTADENFYIFGVIATLVVVALGIMQMIRLGSIMEPFEYLEKEYIETAYGVDGMVRKHQEDFRPRYTRELSAGIGLLVLAAMPILLLSLSGNDLYVGPAVSLTLLFVAIGVYLIVHASAIQGGFQMLLEEGDYSRSAKRFAKKSAHLTTAYFLALTAIYLAWSFMTDRWEISWVVWPIGAILYTAIMALYRQSLDDE
;
A
#
# COMPACT_ATOMS: atom_id res chain seq x y z
N MET A 1 12.58 30.31 27.86
CA MET A 1 12.38 31.78 27.51
C MET A 1 10.88 32.05 27.51
N ILE A 2 10.41 33.07 28.25
CA ILE A 2 8.99 33.39 28.37
C ILE A 2 8.44 34.04 27.09
N LEU A 3 7.13 33.97 26.87
CA LEU A 3 6.45 34.51 25.69
C LEU A 3 6.83 35.95 25.35
N ALA A 4 6.91 36.82 26.36
CA ALA A 4 7.27 38.23 26.19
C ALA A 4 8.66 38.42 25.55
N GLU A 5 9.64 37.66 26.02
CA GLU A 5 11.01 37.68 25.49
C GLU A 5 11.07 37.15 24.05
N LYS A 6 10.28 36.11 23.76
CA LYS A 6 10.16 35.55 22.39
C LYS A 6 9.56 36.56 21.41
N ILE A 7 8.51 37.27 21.82
CA ILE A 7 7.91 38.33 20.99
C ILE A 7 8.95 39.43 20.68
N ILE A 8 9.68 39.92 21.67
CA ILE A 8 10.72 40.92 21.46
C ILE A 8 11.80 40.41 20.50
N ARG A 9 12.28 39.18 20.71
CA ARG A 9 13.36 38.58 19.92
C ARG A 9 12.93 38.40 18.48
N LEU A 10 11.74 37.80 18.23
CA LEU A 10 11.21 37.56 16.91
C LEU A 10 10.94 38.89 16.16
N ARG A 11 10.34 39.86 16.82
CA ARG A 11 10.13 41.19 16.23
C ARG A 11 11.45 41.82 15.78
N LYS A 12 12.48 41.81 16.64
CA LYS A 12 13.81 42.34 16.28
C LYS A 12 14.45 41.53 15.13
N LYS A 13 14.33 40.20 15.14
CA LYS A 13 14.87 39.33 14.09
C LYS A 13 14.24 39.64 12.73
N HIS A 14 12.95 39.99 12.71
CA HIS A 14 12.24 40.40 11.51
C HIS A 14 12.32 41.91 11.19
N ASN A 15 13.16 42.66 11.92
CA ASN A 15 13.37 44.10 11.76
C ASN A 15 12.08 44.94 11.86
N LEU A 16 11.11 44.51 12.68
CA LEU A 16 9.84 45.19 12.85
C LEU A 16 9.88 46.14 14.06
N SER A 17 9.32 47.34 13.93
CA SER A 17 8.96 48.19 15.06
C SER A 17 7.75 47.65 15.81
N GLN A 18 7.49 48.12 17.03
CA GLN A 18 6.27 47.76 17.78
C GLN A 18 5.00 48.20 17.04
N GLU A 19 5.09 49.29 16.26
CA GLU A 19 3.98 49.83 15.49
C GLU A 19 3.66 48.96 14.25
N GLU A 20 4.69 48.56 13.52
CA GLU A 20 4.54 47.63 12.36
C GLU A 20 4.06 46.26 12.78
N LEU A 21 4.50 45.74 13.94
CA LEU A 21 3.97 44.50 14.47
C LEU A 21 2.48 44.62 14.84
N ALA A 22 2.12 45.75 15.47
CA ALA A 22 0.74 46.04 15.85
C ALA A 22 -0.17 46.11 14.61
N GLU A 23 0.27 46.78 13.55
CA GLU A 23 -0.43 46.86 12.28
C GLU A 23 -0.68 45.47 11.64
N ARG A 24 0.39 44.65 11.59
CA ARG A 24 0.27 43.26 11.03
C ARG A 24 -0.66 42.38 11.82
N LEU A 25 -0.74 42.58 13.13
CA LEU A 25 -1.62 41.83 14.03
C LEU A 25 -3.01 42.46 14.21
N ASN A 26 -3.26 43.60 13.55
CA ASN A 26 -4.48 44.39 13.68
C ASN A 26 -4.83 44.68 15.16
N VAL A 27 -3.85 45.22 15.90
CA VAL A 27 -3.99 45.63 17.31
C VAL A 27 -3.36 46.98 17.56
N SER A 28 -3.55 47.56 18.77
CA SER A 28 -2.89 48.80 19.14
C SER A 28 -1.42 48.57 19.47
N ARG A 29 -0.55 49.58 19.20
CA ARG A 29 0.85 49.57 19.67
C ARG A 29 0.97 49.34 21.18
N GLN A 30 0.01 49.88 21.95
CA GLN A 30 -0.04 49.69 23.41
C GLN A 30 -0.23 48.20 23.77
N SER A 31 -0.98 47.44 23.01
CA SER A 31 -1.15 46.00 23.22
C SER A 31 0.18 45.27 23.05
N VAL A 32 0.91 45.51 21.97
CA VAL A 32 2.22 44.93 21.73
C VAL A 32 3.22 45.32 22.84
N SER A 33 3.22 46.59 23.26
CA SER A 33 4.06 47.04 24.36
C SER A 33 3.76 46.37 25.71
N LYS A 34 2.45 46.09 25.99
CA LYS A 34 2.05 45.35 27.19
C LYS A 34 2.51 43.88 27.13
N TRP A 35 2.40 43.24 25.96
CA TRP A 35 2.85 41.87 25.75
C TRP A 35 4.36 41.71 25.90
N GLU A 36 5.13 42.61 25.28
CA GLU A 36 6.60 42.67 25.42
C GLU A 36 7.06 42.97 26.85
N GLY A 37 6.27 43.74 27.57
CA GLY A 37 6.55 44.06 28.98
C GLY A 37 6.00 43.04 29.98
N ALA A 38 5.49 41.90 29.53
CA ALA A 38 4.83 40.86 30.35
C ALA A 38 3.67 41.39 31.23
N LYS A 39 3.07 42.53 30.86
CA LYS A 39 1.95 43.15 31.57
C LYS A 39 0.60 42.64 31.15
N ALA A 40 0.52 41.91 30.02
CA ALA A 40 -0.64 41.25 29.49
C ALA A 40 -0.22 40.05 28.65
N ILE A 41 -1.08 39.05 28.56
CA ILE A 41 -0.89 37.89 27.68
C ILE A 41 -1.80 38.11 26.45
N PRO A 42 -1.27 37.88 25.22
CA PRO A 42 -2.09 37.94 24.02
C PRO A 42 -3.19 36.85 24.05
N GLU A 43 -4.32 37.15 23.45
CA GLU A 43 -5.36 36.13 23.20
C GLU A 43 -4.84 35.03 22.25
N MET A 44 -5.37 33.80 22.36
CA MET A 44 -4.94 32.66 21.56
C MET A 44 -5.01 32.96 20.07
N ALA A 45 -6.02 33.69 19.61
CA ALA A 45 -6.15 34.10 18.21
C ALA A 45 -4.96 34.95 17.74
N LYS A 46 -4.45 35.85 18.61
CA LYS A 46 -3.29 36.68 18.31
C LYS A 46 -1.95 35.90 18.37
N ILE A 47 -1.87 34.87 19.21
CA ILE A 47 -0.72 33.96 19.21
C ILE A 47 -0.65 33.19 17.89
N VAL A 48 -1.79 32.72 17.36
CA VAL A 48 -1.86 32.08 16.05
C VAL A 48 -1.50 33.05 14.91
N GLU A 49 -1.93 34.32 15.00
CA GLU A 49 -1.50 35.35 14.02
C GLU A 49 0.01 35.64 14.11
N MET A 50 0.57 35.74 15.33
CA MET A 50 2.00 35.91 15.53
C MET A 50 2.82 34.75 14.97
N SER A 51 2.34 33.50 15.12
CA SER A 51 3.02 32.34 14.55
C SER A 51 3.15 32.43 13.03
N LYS A 52 2.12 32.96 12.35
CA LYS A 52 2.15 33.21 10.90
C LYS A 52 3.07 34.37 10.52
N VAL A 53 3.03 35.47 11.26
CA VAL A 53 3.86 36.66 11.00
C VAL A 53 5.34 36.37 11.18
N PHE A 54 5.70 35.56 12.18
CA PHE A 54 7.08 35.24 12.53
C PHE A 54 7.58 33.93 11.93
N HIS A 55 6.70 33.15 11.24
CA HIS A 55 7.02 31.82 10.71
C HIS A 55 7.56 30.85 11.77
N VAL A 56 6.93 30.82 12.93
CA VAL A 56 7.25 29.92 14.04
C VAL A 56 6.02 29.14 14.49
N SER A 57 6.20 27.99 15.14
CA SER A 57 5.07 27.22 15.66
C SER A 57 4.40 27.93 16.86
N THR A 58 3.10 27.68 17.05
CA THR A 58 2.38 28.14 18.25
C THR A 58 2.96 27.53 19.52
N ASP A 59 3.45 26.28 19.44
CA ASP A 59 4.11 25.58 20.55
C ASP A 59 5.40 26.28 20.95
N TYR A 60 6.20 26.77 19.99
CA TYR A 60 7.38 27.59 20.29
C TYR A 60 7.00 28.83 21.06
N LEU A 61 5.92 29.52 20.71
CA LEU A 61 5.47 30.70 21.39
C LEU A 61 4.99 30.43 22.83
N LEU A 62 4.26 29.31 23.02
CA LEU A 62 3.57 28.99 24.29
C LEU A 62 4.42 28.22 25.29
N ARG A 63 5.41 27.44 24.85
CA ARG A 63 6.23 26.59 25.72
C ARG A 63 7.56 27.25 26.03
N ASP A 64 7.90 27.43 27.32
CA ASP A 64 9.12 28.11 27.76
C ASP A 64 10.38 27.25 27.58
N ASP A 65 10.24 25.94 27.45
CA ASP A 65 11.30 24.93 27.32
C ASP A 65 11.84 24.74 25.90
N ILE A 66 11.15 25.27 24.86
CA ILE A 66 11.61 25.16 23.48
C ILE A 66 12.62 26.26 23.14
N GLU A 67 13.80 25.85 22.66
CA GLU A 67 14.89 26.76 22.25
C GLU A 67 14.79 27.15 20.75
N GLU A 68 15.68 28.03 20.29
CA GLU A 68 15.59 28.65 18.97
C GLU A 68 15.82 27.69 17.79
N GLU A 69 16.54 26.60 18.00
CA GLU A 69 16.76 25.57 16.93
C GLU A 69 15.46 24.89 16.52
N ASP A 70 14.51 24.73 17.46
CA ASP A 70 13.19 24.18 17.19
C ASP A 70 12.22 25.20 16.57
N ALA A 71 12.56 26.49 16.62
CA ALA A 71 11.75 27.55 16.01
C ALA A 71 11.85 27.56 14.47
N ALA A 72 12.88 26.92 13.91
CA ALA A 72 13.05 26.72 12.48
C ALA A 72 12.05 25.69 11.92
N SER A 73 11.45 24.87 12.77
CA SER A 73 10.21 24.18 12.47
C SER A 73 9.07 25.20 12.56
N GLY A 74 9.03 26.11 11.60
CA GLY A 74 7.90 27.03 11.42
C GLY A 74 6.59 26.25 11.43
N PRO A 75 5.43 26.94 11.50
CA PRO A 75 4.17 26.24 11.32
C PRO A 75 4.42 25.40 10.09
N VAL A 76 4.22 24.09 10.23
CA VAL A 76 4.04 23.26 9.06
C VAL A 76 2.96 24.02 8.29
N TYR A 77 3.40 24.86 7.32
CA TYR A 77 2.48 25.37 6.34
C TYR A 77 1.85 24.09 5.85
N ASP A 78 0.59 23.94 6.17
CA ASP A 78 -0.21 22.93 5.50
C ASP A 78 0.25 22.94 4.05
N GLU A 79 1.14 22.02 3.67
CA GLU A 79 1.14 21.55 2.31
C GLU A 79 -0.34 21.37 2.03
N PRO A 80 -0.90 21.96 0.94
CA PRO A 80 -2.35 22.05 0.76
C PRO A 80 -2.92 20.75 1.30
N ARG A 81 -3.68 20.83 2.41
CA ARG A 81 -4.14 19.63 3.12
C ARG A 81 -4.83 18.83 2.08
N GLU A 82 -4.18 17.74 1.66
CA GLU A 82 -4.84 16.86 0.70
C GLU A 82 -6.20 16.56 1.34
N PRO A 83 -7.29 16.67 0.60
CA PRO A 83 -8.62 16.55 1.16
C PRO A 83 -8.71 15.24 1.94
N VAL A 84 -8.80 15.36 3.26
CA VAL A 84 -8.95 14.20 4.15
C VAL A 84 -10.40 13.78 4.11
N ARG A 85 -10.65 12.58 3.63
CA ARG A 85 -12.02 12.05 3.53
C ARG A 85 -12.46 11.47 4.86
N ARG A 86 -13.58 11.95 5.39
CA ARG A 86 -14.14 11.44 6.63
C ARG A 86 -14.88 10.13 6.40
N VAL A 87 -14.55 9.12 7.21
CA VAL A 87 -15.18 7.79 7.19
C VAL A 87 -16.00 7.63 8.46
N ASP A 88 -17.32 7.56 8.32
CA ASP A 88 -18.22 7.32 9.42
C ASP A 88 -18.41 5.81 9.71
N MET A 89 -19.13 5.50 10.78
CA MET A 89 -19.37 4.13 11.24
C MET A 89 -20.11 3.29 10.18
N GLU A 90 -21.04 3.90 9.45
CA GLU A 90 -21.83 3.21 8.43
C GLU A 90 -20.96 2.84 7.22
N ALA A 91 -20.15 3.78 6.73
CA ALA A 91 -19.23 3.55 5.61
C ALA A 91 -18.18 2.49 5.97
N ALA A 92 -17.62 2.54 7.20
CA ALA A 92 -16.67 1.54 7.67
C ALA A 92 -17.27 0.14 7.73
N ASN A 93 -18.47 -0.01 8.32
CA ASN A 93 -19.16 -1.31 8.36
C ASN A 93 -19.51 -1.82 6.97
N ARG A 94 -20.01 -0.95 6.08
CA ARG A 94 -20.32 -1.32 4.68
C ARG A 94 -19.10 -1.82 3.94
N PHE A 95 -17.95 -1.17 4.13
CA PHE A 95 -16.69 -1.62 3.56
C PHE A 95 -16.27 -2.98 4.12
N LEU A 96 -16.24 -3.16 5.44
CA LEU A 96 -15.83 -4.42 6.08
C LEU A 96 -16.72 -5.60 5.65
N ASP A 97 -18.03 -5.39 5.61
CA ASP A 97 -18.99 -6.40 5.16
C ASP A 97 -18.78 -6.77 3.68
N THR A 98 -18.55 -5.75 2.83
CA THR A 98 -18.28 -5.97 1.42
C THR A 98 -16.97 -6.72 1.24
N ASN A 99 -15.90 -6.28 1.89
CA ASN A 99 -14.59 -6.92 1.84
C ASN A 99 -14.65 -8.37 2.32
N ALA A 100 -15.31 -8.65 3.45
CA ALA A 100 -15.48 -10.01 3.96
C ALA A 100 -16.25 -10.93 2.99
N ARG A 101 -17.23 -10.40 2.26
CA ARG A 101 -17.98 -11.16 1.23
C ARG A 101 -17.19 -11.36 -0.07
N GLN A 102 -16.30 -10.44 -0.42
CA GLN A 102 -15.53 -10.52 -1.67
C GLN A 102 -14.20 -11.26 -1.48
N ALA A 103 -13.59 -11.26 -0.30
CA ALA A 103 -12.32 -11.94 -0.02
C ALA A 103 -12.29 -13.43 -0.46
N PRO A 104 -13.31 -14.27 -0.15
CA PRO A 104 -13.31 -15.65 -0.63
C PRO A 104 -13.42 -15.76 -2.17
N LYS A 105 -14.11 -14.83 -2.81
CA LYS A 105 -14.22 -14.81 -4.29
C LYS A 105 -12.92 -14.37 -4.94
N LEU A 106 -12.18 -13.45 -4.30
CA LEU A 106 -10.85 -13.03 -4.74
C LEU A 106 -9.89 -14.22 -4.68
N GLY A 107 -9.83 -14.91 -3.55
CA GLY A 107 -9.02 -16.12 -3.41
C GLY A 107 -9.39 -17.22 -4.42
N ALA A 108 -10.69 -17.47 -4.62
CA ALA A 108 -11.18 -18.44 -5.60
C ALA A 108 -10.81 -18.04 -7.05
N GLY A 109 -10.88 -16.76 -7.38
CA GLY A 109 -10.48 -16.26 -8.70
C GLY A 109 -8.99 -16.48 -8.96
N VAL A 110 -8.12 -16.19 -8.00
CA VAL A 110 -6.68 -16.48 -8.13
C VAL A 110 -6.43 -17.98 -8.24
N ALA A 111 -7.09 -18.81 -7.42
CA ALA A 111 -6.98 -20.27 -7.51
C ALA A 111 -7.43 -20.80 -8.88
N THR A 112 -8.47 -20.19 -9.49
CA THR A 112 -8.95 -20.56 -10.83
C THR A 112 -7.88 -20.35 -11.90
N PHE A 113 -7.10 -19.26 -11.84
CA PHE A 113 -5.97 -19.06 -12.75
C PHE A 113 -4.88 -20.12 -12.58
N ILE A 114 -4.57 -20.49 -11.33
CA ILE A 114 -3.57 -21.53 -11.04
C ILE A 114 -4.02 -22.90 -11.57
N LEU A 115 -5.32 -23.19 -11.48
CA LEU A 115 -5.89 -24.46 -11.94
C LEU A 115 -6.21 -24.48 -13.44
N SER A 116 -6.13 -23.36 -14.14
CA SER A 116 -6.49 -23.27 -15.56
C SER A 116 -5.74 -24.27 -16.47
N PRO A 117 -4.42 -24.62 -16.25
CA PRO A 117 -3.73 -25.57 -17.11
C PRO A 117 -4.15 -27.05 -16.91
N LEU A 118 -4.94 -27.35 -15.88
CA LEU A 118 -5.37 -28.74 -15.61
C LEU A 118 -6.08 -29.38 -16.81
N GLY A 119 -6.83 -28.61 -17.61
CA GLY A 119 -7.49 -29.08 -18.81
C GLY A 119 -6.51 -29.69 -19.81
N VAL A 120 -5.40 -28.98 -20.07
CA VAL A 120 -4.33 -29.47 -20.96
C VAL A 120 -3.63 -30.69 -20.36
N MET A 121 -3.35 -30.68 -19.06
CA MET A 121 -2.67 -31.78 -18.37
C MET A 121 -3.49 -33.07 -18.39
N LEU A 122 -4.80 -32.99 -18.10
CA LEU A 122 -5.69 -34.17 -18.10
C LEU A 122 -5.85 -34.74 -19.48
N ILE A 123 -5.95 -33.89 -20.51
CA ILE A 123 -6.01 -34.36 -21.91
C ILE A 123 -4.68 -34.99 -22.32
N GLY A 124 -3.53 -34.38 -21.92
CA GLY A 124 -2.22 -34.97 -22.16
C GLY A 124 -2.07 -36.39 -21.59
N VAL A 125 -2.52 -36.61 -20.36
CA VAL A 125 -2.53 -37.94 -19.73
C VAL A 125 -3.46 -38.90 -20.48
N TYR A 126 -4.64 -38.45 -20.90
CA TYR A 126 -5.58 -39.26 -21.66
C TYR A 126 -4.98 -39.72 -23.02
N LEU A 127 -4.30 -38.79 -23.72
CA LEU A 127 -3.65 -39.09 -25.01
C LEU A 127 -2.47 -40.04 -24.85
N ALA A 128 -1.68 -39.91 -23.79
CA ALA A 128 -0.55 -40.79 -23.50
C ALA A 128 -0.98 -42.23 -23.18
N THR A 129 -2.21 -42.43 -22.72
CA THR A 129 -2.78 -43.77 -22.41
C THR A 129 -3.51 -44.40 -23.59
N ARG A 130 -3.81 -43.65 -24.63
CA ARG A 130 -4.53 -44.11 -25.82
C ARG A 130 -3.87 -43.58 -27.08
N THR A 131 -3.88 -44.35 -28.13
CA THR A 131 -3.40 -43.95 -29.47
C THR A 131 -4.38 -42.98 -30.14
N ALA A 132 -4.62 -41.82 -29.49
CA ALA A 132 -5.52 -40.79 -29.98
C ALA A 132 -4.76 -39.75 -30.83
N ASP A 133 -5.48 -39.04 -31.70
CA ASP A 133 -4.94 -37.99 -32.55
C ASP A 133 -4.41 -36.85 -31.70
N GLU A 134 -3.18 -36.36 -32.00
CA GLU A 134 -2.52 -35.25 -31.29
C GLU A 134 -3.37 -33.97 -31.32
N ASN A 135 -4.27 -33.81 -32.26
CA ASN A 135 -5.20 -32.68 -32.34
C ASN A 135 -6.07 -32.50 -31.08
N PHE A 136 -6.25 -33.55 -30.26
CA PHE A 136 -7.00 -33.43 -28.99
C PHE A 136 -6.40 -32.46 -27.99
N TYR A 137 -5.09 -32.12 -28.06
CA TYR A 137 -4.51 -31.08 -27.23
C TYR A 137 -5.20 -29.71 -27.41
N ILE A 138 -5.73 -29.44 -28.59
CA ILE A 138 -6.47 -28.20 -28.88
C ILE A 138 -7.66 -28.04 -27.93
N PHE A 139 -8.37 -29.10 -27.59
CA PHE A 139 -9.50 -29.03 -26.65
C PHE A 139 -9.03 -28.65 -25.22
N GLY A 140 -7.85 -29.11 -24.79
CA GLY A 140 -7.25 -28.72 -23.52
C GLY A 140 -6.88 -27.24 -23.51
N VAL A 141 -6.30 -26.74 -24.59
CA VAL A 141 -5.98 -25.32 -24.73
C VAL A 141 -7.23 -24.46 -24.71
N ILE A 142 -8.27 -24.87 -25.46
CA ILE A 142 -9.58 -24.17 -25.46
C ILE A 142 -10.17 -24.13 -24.05
N ALA A 143 -10.18 -25.27 -23.35
CA ALA A 143 -10.68 -25.33 -21.98
C ALA A 143 -9.93 -24.39 -21.07
N THR A 144 -8.59 -24.35 -21.15
CA THR A 144 -7.75 -23.40 -20.40
C THR A 144 -8.11 -21.96 -20.69
N LEU A 145 -8.25 -21.58 -21.97
CA LEU A 145 -8.62 -20.22 -22.38
C LEU A 145 -10.00 -19.82 -21.85
N VAL A 146 -10.98 -20.74 -21.87
CA VAL A 146 -12.32 -20.49 -21.31
C VAL A 146 -12.24 -20.23 -19.81
N VAL A 147 -11.47 -21.05 -19.07
CA VAL A 147 -11.30 -20.88 -17.60
C VAL A 147 -10.62 -19.56 -17.31
N VAL A 148 -9.57 -19.18 -18.05
CA VAL A 148 -8.88 -17.90 -17.91
C VAL A 148 -9.83 -16.73 -18.19
N ALA A 149 -10.64 -16.81 -19.26
CA ALA A 149 -11.61 -15.76 -19.59
C ALA A 149 -12.67 -15.60 -18.48
N LEU A 150 -13.17 -16.70 -17.91
CA LEU A 150 -14.09 -16.65 -16.75
C LEU A 150 -13.41 -16.04 -15.52
N GLY A 151 -12.15 -16.39 -15.25
CA GLY A 151 -11.35 -15.79 -14.17
C GLY A 151 -11.19 -14.27 -14.34
N ILE A 152 -10.87 -13.80 -15.55
CA ILE A 152 -10.76 -12.37 -15.85
C ILE A 152 -12.10 -11.65 -15.62
N MET A 153 -13.20 -12.21 -16.14
CA MET A 153 -14.54 -11.63 -15.92
C MET A 153 -14.87 -11.54 -14.42
N GLN A 154 -14.52 -12.56 -13.64
CA GLN A 154 -14.70 -12.54 -12.19
C GLN A 154 -13.89 -11.43 -11.54
N MET A 155 -12.61 -11.27 -11.90
CA MET A 155 -11.75 -10.21 -11.35
C MET A 155 -12.25 -8.80 -11.67
N ILE A 156 -12.72 -8.57 -12.91
CA ILE A 156 -13.33 -7.29 -13.31
C ILE A 156 -14.57 -6.99 -12.45
N ARG A 157 -15.45 -7.98 -12.23
CA ARG A 157 -16.62 -7.80 -11.36
C ARG A 157 -16.25 -7.49 -9.92
N LEU A 158 -15.22 -8.16 -9.38
CA LEU A 158 -14.72 -7.88 -8.02
C LEU A 158 -14.17 -6.46 -7.92
N GLY A 159 -13.37 -6.02 -8.90
CA GLY A 159 -12.86 -4.65 -8.98
C GLY A 159 -13.99 -3.62 -8.99
N SER A 160 -15.01 -3.81 -9.83
CA SER A 160 -16.16 -2.90 -9.90
C SER A 160 -16.96 -2.82 -8.59
N ILE A 161 -17.07 -3.92 -7.82
CA ILE A 161 -17.73 -3.92 -6.50
C ILE A 161 -16.90 -3.16 -5.47
N MET A 162 -15.57 -3.22 -5.56
CA MET A 162 -14.65 -2.54 -4.62
C MET A 162 -14.33 -1.10 -5.02
N GLU A 163 -14.61 -0.70 -6.26
CA GLU A 163 -14.36 0.66 -6.78
C GLU A 163 -14.87 1.80 -5.88
N PRO A 164 -16.09 1.74 -5.29
CA PRO A 164 -16.57 2.79 -4.39
C PRO A 164 -15.71 3.00 -3.14
N PHE A 165 -14.85 2.04 -2.79
CA PHE A 165 -13.96 2.05 -1.63
C PHE A 165 -12.49 2.31 -1.98
N GLU A 166 -12.17 2.55 -3.26
CA GLU A 166 -10.80 2.79 -3.74
C GLU A 166 -10.14 3.99 -3.03
N TYR A 167 -10.94 4.94 -2.56
CA TYR A 167 -10.43 6.08 -1.80
C TYR A 167 -9.72 5.68 -0.50
N LEU A 168 -10.10 4.56 0.13
CA LEU A 168 -9.44 4.06 1.35
C LEU A 168 -7.98 3.70 1.10
N GLU A 169 -7.65 3.26 -0.12
CA GLU A 169 -6.29 2.92 -0.52
C GLU A 169 -5.49 4.16 -0.94
N LYS A 170 -6.13 5.11 -1.65
CA LYS A 170 -5.44 6.23 -2.33
C LYS A 170 -5.43 7.54 -1.57
N GLU A 171 -6.51 7.83 -0.82
CA GLU A 171 -6.70 9.11 -0.14
C GLU A 171 -6.34 9.00 1.35
N TYR A 172 -6.03 10.13 1.97
CA TYR A 172 -5.95 10.20 3.43
C TYR A 172 -7.36 10.20 4.02
N ILE A 173 -7.54 9.43 5.08
CA ILE A 173 -8.84 9.30 5.73
C ILE A 173 -8.77 9.79 7.18
N GLU A 174 -9.91 10.24 7.68
CA GLU A 174 -10.14 10.52 9.10
C GLU A 174 -11.38 9.75 9.55
N THR A 175 -11.18 8.84 10.48
CA THR A 175 -12.27 8.01 11.01
C THR A 175 -13.07 8.77 12.05
N ALA A 176 -14.40 8.62 12.02
CA ALA A 176 -15.27 9.16 13.05
C ALA A 176 -15.03 8.46 14.39
N TYR A 177 -15.42 9.15 15.49
CA TYR A 177 -15.29 8.61 16.84
C TYR A 177 -15.86 7.19 16.96
N GLY A 178 -15.09 6.28 17.53
CA GLY A 178 -15.46 4.88 17.77
C GLY A 178 -15.19 3.92 16.61
N VAL A 179 -14.91 4.39 15.38
CA VAL A 179 -14.60 3.53 14.22
C VAL A 179 -13.33 2.72 14.46
N ASP A 180 -12.24 3.38 14.88
CA ASP A 180 -10.97 2.70 15.15
C ASP A 180 -11.10 1.59 16.19
N GLY A 181 -11.82 1.84 17.27
CA GLY A 181 -12.05 0.84 18.31
C GLY A 181 -12.84 -0.37 17.80
N MET A 182 -13.85 -0.12 16.96
CA MET A 182 -14.64 -1.16 16.32
C MET A 182 -13.77 -2.00 15.36
N VAL A 183 -12.98 -1.35 14.50
CA VAL A 183 -12.12 -2.04 13.52
C VAL A 183 -11.03 -2.85 14.22
N ARG A 184 -10.37 -2.29 15.26
CA ARG A 184 -9.36 -3.03 16.07
C ARG A 184 -9.94 -4.27 16.71
N LYS A 185 -11.14 -4.18 17.24
CA LYS A 185 -11.82 -5.35 17.81
C LYS A 185 -12.07 -6.44 16.77
N HIS A 186 -12.57 -6.09 15.58
CA HIS A 186 -12.75 -7.06 14.49
C HIS A 186 -11.42 -7.67 14.04
N GLN A 187 -10.35 -6.87 13.99
CA GLN A 187 -9.01 -7.34 13.66
C GLN A 187 -8.47 -8.32 14.69
N GLU A 188 -8.64 -8.05 15.99
CA GLU A 188 -8.26 -8.95 17.09
C GLU A 188 -9.05 -10.26 17.04
N ASP A 189 -10.36 -10.19 16.84
CA ASP A 189 -11.23 -11.37 16.71
C ASP A 189 -10.85 -12.24 15.50
N PHE A 190 -10.39 -11.62 14.40
CA PHE A 190 -9.96 -12.33 13.20
C PHE A 190 -8.53 -12.87 13.27
N ARG A 191 -7.67 -12.31 14.11
CA ARG A 191 -6.23 -12.65 14.20
C ARG A 191 -5.93 -14.15 14.33
N PRO A 192 -6.65 -14.95 15.17
CA PRO A 192 -6.39 -16.39 15.26
C PRO A 192 -6.68 -17.12 13.95
N ARG A 193 -7.74 -16.71 13.25
CA ARG A 193 -8.12 -17.27 11.95
C ARG A 193 -7.09 -16.89 10.87
N TYR A 194 -6.67 -15.64 10.83
CA TYR A 194 -5.62 -15.14 9.94
C TYR A 194 -4.34 -15.98 10.07
N THR A 195 -3.83 -16.16 11.30
CA THR A 195 -2.60 -16.93 11.54
C THR A 195 -2.75 -18.37 11.09
N ARG A 196 -3.89 -19.01 11.36
CA ARG A 196 -4.16 -20.39 10.95
C ARG A 196 -4.22 -20.54 9.44
N GLU A 197 -4.96 -19.69 8.73
CA GLU A 197 -5.10 -19.74 7.27
C GLU A 197 -3.77 -19.43 6.58
N LEU A 198 -3.03 -18.44 7.06
CA LEU A 198 -1.71 -18.08 6.54
C LEU A 198 -0.70 -19.24 6.73
N SER A 199 -0.62 -19.80 7.93
CA SER A 199 0.29 -20.92 8.21
C SER A 199 -0.06 -22.18 7.40
N ALA A 200 -1.35 -22.50 7.28
CA ALA A 200 -1.81 -23.63 6.47
C ALA A 200 -1.51 -23.39 4.98
N GLY A 201 -1.74 -22.17 4.49
CA GLY A 201 -1.44 -21.80 3.11
C GLY A 201 0.06 -21.94 2.79
N ILE A 202 0.94 -21.39 3.62
CA ILE A 202 2.39 -21.52 3.45
C ILE A 202 2.81 -22.99 3.54
N GLY A 203 2.28 -23.75 4.51
CA GLY A 203 2.56 -25.18 4.64
C GLY A 203 2.20 -25.97 3.38
N LEU A 204 1.03 -25.69 2.78
CA LEU A 204 0.62 -26.32 1.53
C LEU A 204 1.53 -25.95 0.35
N LEU A 205 2.02 -24.69 0.27
CA LEU A 205 2.96 -24.30 -0.77
C LEU A 205 4.30 -25.03 -0.65
N VAL A 206 4.80 -25.24 0.58
CA VAL A 206 6.02 -26.02 0.81
C VAL A 206 5.80 -27.49 0.42
N LEU A 207 4.66 -28.05 0.79
CA LEU A 207 4.30 -29.44 0.47
C LEU A 207 3.95 -29.65 -1.01
N ALA A 208 3.68 -28.59 -1.77
CA ALA A 208 3.32 -28.67 -3.18
C ALA A 208 4.40 -29.30 -4.08
N ALA A 209 5.67 -29.28 -3.65
CA ALA A 209 6.75 -29.97 -4.36
C ALA A 209 6.73 -31.50 -4.19
N MET A 210 6.08 -32.02 -3.13
CA MET A 210 6.12 -33.46 -2.82
C MET A 210 5.52 -34.35 -3.90
N PRO A 211 4.36 -34.04 -4.54
CA PRO A 211 3.83 -34.89 -5.58
C PRO A 211 4.79 -35.13 -6.74
N ILE A 212 5.47 -34.07 -7.20
CA ILE A 212 6.45 -34.19 -8.31
C ILE A 212 7.64 -35.02 -7.84
N LEU A 213 8.18 -34.79 -6.65
CA LEU A 213 9.33 -35.54 -6.11
C LEU A 213 9.00 -37.02 -5.91
N LEU A 214 7.86 -37.34 -5.32
CA LEU A 214 7.46 -38.73 -5.05
C LEU A 214 7.15 -39.51 -6.34
N LEU A 215 6.45 -38.90 -7.29
CA LEU A 215 6.05 -39.57 -8.52
C LEU A 215 7.21 -39.66 -9.55
N SER A 216 8.18 -38.75 -9.50
CA SER A 216 9.41 -38.85 -10.29
C SER A 216 10.25 -40.08 -9.93
N LEU A 217 10.18 -40.57 -8.70
CA LEU A 217 10.87 -41.80 -8.26
C LEU A 217 10.34 -43.05 -8.97
N SER A 218 9.14 -43.01 -9.57
CA SER A 218 8.57 -44.15 -10.30
C SER A 218 9.26 -44.43 -11.64
N GLY A 219 10.00 -43.43 -12.17
CA GLY A 219 10.66 -43.52 -13.48
C GLY A 219 9.71 -43.69 -14.69
N ASN A 220 8.41 -43.46 -14.49
CA ASN A 220 7.39 -43.63 -15.52
C ASN A 220 6.75 -42.29 -15.88
N ASP A 221 6.96 -41.83 -17.12
CA ASP A 221 6.46 -40.55 -17.63
C ASP A 221 4.94 -40.39 -17.54
N LEU A 222 4.22 -41.51 -17.46
CA LEU A 222 2.74 -41.50 -17.33
C LEU A 222 2.29 -40.79 -16.02
N TYR A 223 3.13 -40.75 -14.99
CA TYR A 223 2.81 -40.11 -13.71
C TYR A 223 3.15 -38.62 -13.67
N VAL A 224 3.84 -38.08 -14.66
CA VAL A 224 4.22 -36.65 -14.68
C VAL A 224 2.98 -35.74 -14.69
N GLY A 225 2.01 -36.02 -15.55
CA GLY A 225 0.76 -35.23 -15.62
C GLY A 225 -0.02 -35.22 -14.32
N PRO A 226 -0.33 -36.38 -13.71
CA PRO A 226 -0.96 -36.46 -12.38
C PRO A 226 -0.15 -35.76 -11.28
N ALA A 227 1.17 -35.88 -11.28
CA ALA A 227 2.05 -35.23 -10.31
C ALA A 227 1.94 -33.70 -10.37
N VAL A 228 2.05 -33.15 -11.58
CA VAL A 228 1.89 -31.70 -11.82
C VAL A 228 0.48 -31.24 -11.45
N SER A 229 -0.54 -32.02 -11.80
CA SER A 229 -1.94 -31.68 -11.47
C SER A 229 -2.17 -31.60 -9.94
N LEU A 230 -1.60 -32.53 -9.19
CA LEU A 230 -1.68 -32.53 -7.73
C LEU A 230 -0.89 -31.37 -7.10
N THR A 231 0.29 -31.06 -7.66
CA THR A 231 1.05 -29.88 -7.29
C THR A 231 0.26 -28.57 -7.48
N LEU A 232 -0.38 -28.41 -8.66
CA LEU A 232 -1.20 -27.25 -8.93
C LEU A 232 -2.39 -27.13 -7.96
N LEU A 233 -2.97 -28.25 -7.56
CA LEU A 233 -4.05 -28.28 -6.58
C LEU A 233 -3.56 -27.79 -5.20
N PHE A 234 -2.40 -28.26 -4.71
CA PHE A 234 -1.81 -27.79 -3.46
C PHE A 234 -1.49 -26.30 -3.51
N VAL A 235 -0.90 -25.85 -4.61
CA VAL A 235 -0.60 -24.41 -4.81
C VAL A 235 -1.88 -23.60 -4.83
N ALA A 236 -2.93 -24.04 -5.54
CA ALA A 236 -4.19 -23.32 -5.64
C ALA A 236 -4.89 -23.18 -4.28
N ILE A 237 -4.93 -24.25 -3.47
CA ILE A 237 -5.51 -24.22 -2.13
C ILE A 237 -4.65 -23.34 -1.20
N GLY A 238 -3.33 -23.48 -1.25
CA GLY A 238 -2.40 -22.67 -0.44
C GLY A 238 -2.54 -21.18 -0.73
N VAL A 239 -2.54 -20.80 -2.01
CA VAL A 239 -2.72 -19.41 -2.45
C VAL A 239 -4.11 -18.90 -2.11
N TYR A 240 -5.16 -19.71 -2.28
CA TYR A 240 -6.52 -19.32 -1.86
C TYR A 240 -6.56 -18.91 -0.38
N LEU A 241 -6.00 -19.73 0.52
CA LEU A 241 -5.99 -19.44 1.96
C LEU A 241 -5.22 -18.15 2.28
N ILE A 242 -4.06 -17.95 1.65
CA ILE A 242 -3.24 -16.75 1.84
C ILE A 242 -3.97 -15.50 1.36
N VAL A 243 -4.50 -15.54 0.12
CA VAL A 243 -5.21 -14.40 -0.48
C VAL A 243 -6.46 -14.05 0.30
N HIS A 244 -7.25 -15.05 0.71
CA HIS A 244 -8.45 -14.85 1.51
C HIS A 244 -8.13 -14.17 2.85
N ALA A 245 -7.17 -14.70 3.61
CA ALA A 245 -6.77 -14.15 4.89
C ALA A 245 -6.17 -12.75 4.76
N SER A 246 -5.29 -12.52 3.76
CA SER A 246 -4.64 -11.23 3.52
C SER A 246 -5.63 -10.16 3.05
N ALA A 247 -6.64 -10.51 2.25
CA ALA A 247 -7.66 -9.56 1.80
C ALA A 247 -8.49 -9.02 2.97
N ILE A 248 -8.88 -9.87 3.93
CA ILE A 248 -9.62 -9.45 5.12
C ILE A 248 -8.72 -8.59 6.02
N GLN A 249 -7.49 -9.05 6.30
CA GLN A 249 -6.53 -8.31 7.12
C GLN A 249 -6.18 -6.95 6.51
N GLY A 250 -5.98 -6.89 5.19
CA GLY A 250 -5.73 -5.65 4.45
C GLY A 250 -6.88 -4.65 4.58
N GLY A 251 -8.15 -5.12 4.62
CA GLY A 251 -9.30 -4.27 4.86
C GLY A 251 -9.26 -3.56 6.23
N PHE A 252 -8.82 -4.23 7.28
CA PHE A 252 -8.62 -3.58 8.59
C PHE A 252 -7.50 -2.55 8.53
N GLN A 253 -6.37 -2.89 7.91
CA GLN A 253 -5.23 -2.00 7.76
C GLN A 253 -5.57 -0.74 6.94
N MET A 254 -6.42 -0.85 5.91
CA MET A 254 -6.89 0.30 5.12
C MET A 254 -7.65 1.30 5.98
N LEU A 255 -8.58 0.83 6.84
CA LEU A 255 -9.36 1.71 7.71
C LEU A 255 -8.55 2.30 8.86
N LEU A 256 -7.54 1.59 9.36
CA LEU A 256 -6.66 2.05 10.43
C LEU A 256 -5.45 2.84 9.93
N GLU A 257 -5.29 2.99 8.61
CA GLU A 257 -4.09 3.56 7.98
C GLU A 257 -2.77 2.93 8.51
N GLU A 258 -2.74 1.60 8.62
CA GLU A 258 -1.60 0.83 9.12
C GLU A 258 -0.86 0.08 8.00
N GLY A 259 0.42 -0.27 8.25
CA GLY A 259 1.24 -1.04 7.31
C GLY A 259 1.40 -0.34 5.95
N ASP A 260 1.08 -1.06 4.86
CA ASP A 260 1.20 -0.57 3.49
C ASP A 260 0.20 0.55 3.16
N TYR A 261 -0.83 0.74 3.99
CA TYR A 261 -1.85 1.79 3.85
C TYR A 261 -1.62 2.98 4.79
N SER A 262 -0.49 3.03 5.49
CA SER A 262 -0.13 4.15 6.35
C SER A 262 0.03 5.45 5.53
N ARG A 263 -0.16 6.60 6.17
CA ARG A 263 -0.02 7.91 5.51
C ARG A 263 1.35 8.08 4.87
N SER A 264 2.41 7.61 5.52
CA SER A 264 3.77 7.61 4.97
C SER A 264 3.89 6.73 3.72
N ALA A 265 3.28 5.53 3.73
CA ALA A 265 3.28 4.63 2.59
C ALA A 265 2.49 5.21 1.40
N LYS A 266 1.30 5.79 1.64
CA LYS A 266 0.50 6.47 0.60
C LYS A 266 1.26 7.65 0.00
N ARG A 267 1.92 8.48 0.84
CA ARG A 267 2.76 9.61 0.39
C ARG A 267 3.91 9.13 -0.48
N PHE A 268 4.61 8.10 -0.03
CA PHE A 268 5.71 7.49 -0.77
C PHE A 268 5.23 6.93 -2.12
N ALA A 269 4.16 6.15 -2.13
CA ALA A 269 3.59 5.58 -3.35
C ALA A 269 3.21 6.67 -4.37
N LYS A 270 2.58 7.77 -3.92
CA LYS A 270 2.21 8.90 -4.78
C LYS A 270 3.43 9.61 -5.36
N LYS A 271 4.44 9.92 -4.53
CA LYS A 271 5.67 10.58 -4.98
C LYS A 271 6.53 9.68 -5.90
N SER A 272 6.54 8.36 -5.66
CA SER A 272 7.35 7.41 -6.43
C SER A 272 6.67 6.87 -7.70
N ALA A 273 5.38 7.10 -7.92
CA ALA A 273 4.61 6.50 -9.01
C ALA A 273 5.22 6.77 -10.41
N HIS A 274 5.61 8.02 -10.67
CA HIS A 274 6.23 8.40 -11.96
C HIS A 274 7.61 7.76 -12.13
N LEU A 275 8.41 7.71 -11.05
CA LEU A 275 9.73 7.10 -11.06
C LEU A 275 9.63 5.58 -11.31
N THR A 276 8.69 4.92 -10.64
CA THR A 276 8.38 3.49 -10.83
C THR A 276 8.02 3.20 -12.28
N THR A 277 7.10 3.97 -12.85
CA THR A 277 6.67 3.79 -14.25
C THR A 277 7.83 4.00 -15.23
N ALA A 278 8.59 5.08 -15.07
CA ALA A 278 9.76 5.38 -15.92
C ALA A 278 10.82 4.27 -15.82
N TYR A 279 11.08 3.76 -14.62
CA TYR A 279 12.03 2.68 -14.38
C TYR A 279 11.65 1.41 -15.15
N PHE A 280 10.41 0.93 -15.00
CA PHE A 280 9.98 -0.31 -15.66
C PHE A 280 9.85 -0.16 -17.18
N LEU A 281 9.50 1.02 -17.69
CA LEU A 281 9.53 1.30 -19.13
C LEU A 281 10.97 1.24 -19.68
N ALA A 282 11.94 1.84 -18.98
CA ALA A 282 13.35 1.78 -19.35
C ALA A 282 13.88 0.34 -19.30
N LEU A 283 13.56 -0.41 -18.24
CA LEU A 283 13.94 -1.81 -18.09
C LEU A 283 13.38 -2.68 -19.22
N THR A 284 12.11 -2.47 -19.59
CA THR A 284 11.46 -3.16 -20.71
C THR A 284 12.16 -2.84 -22.04
N ALA A 285 12.49 -1.57 -22.27
CA ALA A 285 13.21 -1.16 -23.48
C ALA A 285 14.60 -1.82 -23.57
N ILE A 286 15.34 -1.87 -22.45
CA ILE A 286 16.65 -2.55 -22.37
C ILE A 286 16.48 -4.05 -22.67
N TYR A 287 15.49 -4.70 -22.03
CA TYR A 287 15.19 -6.11 -22.26
C TYR A 287 14.93 -6.40 -23.74
N LEU A 288 14.03 -5.63 -24.37
CA LEU A 288 13.67 -5.81 -25.77
C LEU A 288 14.86 -5.52 -26.70
N ALA A 289 15.59 -4.41 -26.47
CA ALA A 289 16.76 -4.07 -27.26
C ALA A 289 17.81 -5.20 -27.20
N TRP A 290 18.13 -5.68 -26.01
CA TRP A 290 19.06 -6.79 -25.84
C TRP A 290 18.58 -8.06 -26.56
N SER A 291 17.31 -8.46 -26.33
CA SER A 291 16.75 -9.67 -26.93
C SER A 291 16.80 -9.64 -28.46
N PHE A 292 16.38 -8.51 -29.08
CA PHE A 292 16.38 -8.37 -30.53
C PHE A 292 17.79 -8.22 -31.14
N MET A 293 18.72 -7.56 -30.44
CA MET A 293 20.09 -7.37 -30.96
C MET A 293 20.94 -8.64 -30.89
N THR A 294 20.68 -9.49 -29.90
CA THR A 294 21.50 -10.69 -29.66
C THR A 294 20.83 -11.99 -30.06
N ASP A 295 19.50 -11.94 -30.35
CA ASP A 295 18.63 -13.12 -30.60
C ASP A 295 18.72 -14.20 -29.50
N ARG A 296 19.07 -13.78 -28.24
CA ARG A 296 19.28 -14.68 -27.10
C ARG A 296 18.12 -14.53 -26.08
N TRP A 297 16.91 -14.81 -26.51
CA TRP A 297 15.73 -14.78 -25.69
C TRP A 297 15.79 -15.71 -24.45
N GLU A 298 16.57 -16.78 -24.57
CA GLU A 298 16.77 -17.78 -23.51
C GLU A 298 17.43 -17.19 -22.25
N ILE A 299 18.28 -16.15 -22.40
CA ILE A 299 19.08 -15.57 -21.32
C ILE A 299 18.58 -14.16 -20.96
N SER A 300 17.98 -13.45 -21.91
CA SER A 300 17.60 -12.03 -21.73
C SER A 300 16.60 -11.80 -20.60
N TRP A 301 15.80 -12.80 -20.21
CA TRP A 301 14.86 -12.70 -19.08
C TRP A 301 15.56 -12.37 -17.74
N VAL A 302 16.88 -12.61 -17.63
CA VAL A 302 17.69 -12.28 -16.44
C VAL A 302 17.68 -10.77 -16.13
N VAL A 303 17.38 -9.92 -17.12
CA VAL A 303 17.18 -8.48 -16.92
C VAL A 303 16.12 -8.17 -15.86
N TRP A 304 15.04 -8.98 -15.78
CA TRP A 304 13.96 -8.75 -14.85
C TRP A 304 14.33 -8.97 -13.37
N PRO A 305 14.94 -10.11 -12.97
CA PRO A 305 15.37 -10.28 -11.57
C PRO A 305 16.45 -9.25 -11.18
N ILE A 306 17.40 -8.95 -12.06
CA ILE A 306 18.41 -7.92 -11.78
C ILE A 306 17.76 -6.56 -11.63
N GLY A 307 16.85 -6.21 -12.54
CA GLY A 307 16.09 -4.97 -12.48
C GLY A 307 15.26 -4.86 -11.21
N ALA A 308 14.62 -5.94 -10.74
CA ALA A 308 13.85 -5.94 -9.50
C ALA A 308 14.74 -5.65 -8.27
N ILE A 309 15.94 -6.22 -8.22
CA ILE A 309 16.92 -5.95 -7.14
C ILE A 309 17.36 -4.47 -7.17
N LEU A 310 17.71 -3.96 -8.35
CA LEU A 310 18.09 -2.55 -8.51
C LEU A 310 16.96 -1.60 -8.17
N TYR A 311 15.72 -1.93 -8.56
CA TYR A 311 14.53 -1.14 -8.19
C TYR A 311 14.36 -1.03 -6.69
N THR A 312 14.45 -2.16 -5.95
CA THR A 312 14.34 -2.14 -4.49
C THR A 312 15.43 -1.30 -3.84
N ALA A 313 16.66 -1.35 -4.32
CA ALA A 313 17.76 -0.52 -3.82
C ALA A 313 17.53 0.98 -4.08
N ILE A 314 17.11 1.34 -5.31
CA ILE A 314 16.78 2.73 -5.66
C ILE A 314 15.63 3.26 -4.80
N MET A 315 14.57 2.46 -4.60
CA MET A 315 13.42 2.88 -3.80
C MET A 315 13.76 3.00 -2.31
N ALA A 316 14.66 2.18 -1.78
CA ALA A 316 15.13 2.30 -0.40
C ALA A 316 15.89 3.62 -0.19
N LEU A 317 16.80 4.00 -1.11
CA LEU A 317 17.52 5.27 -1.07
C LEU A 317 16.57 6.47 -1.24
N TYR A 318 15.61 6.36 -2.16
CA TYR A 318 14.63 7.41 -2.38
C TYR A 318 13.72 7.63 -1.16
N ARG A 319 13.33 6.56 -0.47
CA ARG A 319 12.57 6.64 0.78
C ARG A 319 13.36 7.37 1.87
N GLN A 320 14.63 7.03 2.04
CA GLN A 320 15.51 7.70 3.01
C GLN A 320 15.63 9.21 2.73
N SER A 321 15.77 9.62 1.47
CA SER A 321 15.85 11.04 1.11
C SER A 321 14.55 11.80 1.39
N LEU A 322 13.39 11.13 1.40
CA LEU A 322 12.10 11.75 1.74
C LEU A 322 11.84 11.85 3.24
N ASP A 323 12.50 10.99 4.03
CA ASP A 323 12.41 11.03 5.49
C ASP A 323 13.38 12.10 6.09
N ASP A 324 14.39 12.51 5.32
CA ASP A 324 15.37 13.56 5.67
C ASP A 324 14.90 14.98 5.26
N GLU A 325 13.84 15.12 4.44
CA GLU A 325 13.17 16.38 4.05
C GLU A 325 12.00 16.74 4.98
#